data_7df465c4c4b0600ae5f5eea18e900672
#
_entry.id   7df465c4c4b0600ae5f5eea18e900672
#
_cell.length_a   1.000
_cell.length_b   1.000
_cell.length_c   1.000
_cell.angle_alpha   90.00
_cell.angle_beta   90.00
_cell.angle_gamma   90.00
#
_symmetry.space_group_name_H-M   'P 1'
#
loop_
_entity.id
_entity.type
_entity.pdbx_description
1 polymer ?
#
loop_
_entity_poly.entity_id
_entity_poly.type
_entity_poly.pdbx_seq_one_letter_code
_entity_poly.pdbx_strand_id
1 'polypeptide(L)'
;MVTPARNLVQAFKTRICQGAGPSLLLKRPVAGAGEILMSVQMVLLPVFVLVGLAFFLLLYMATARGQAVKARETSLKDIASGQPKWPTKVAQIGDCFSNQFEIPVLFYILIALALPLKHADLFIVLMSWVFVVTRFVHAGIFVTSNDVRLRSLAWFAGVLVLLAMWIYFALKILLVI
;
A
#
# COMPACT_ATOMS: atom_id res chain seq x y z
N MET A 1 -23.06 13.35 -70.09
CA MET A 1 -23.40 13.94 -68.78
C MET A 1 -22.73 13.11 -67.72
N VAL A 2 -21.48 13.47 -67.34
CA VAL A 2 -20.73 12.82 -66.27
C VAL A 2 -20.08 13.93 -65.47
N THR A 3 -20.31 13.97 -64.20
CA THR A 3 -19.55 14.49 -63.10
C THR A 3 -20.32 15.40 -62.13
N PRO A 4 -20.59 14.91 -60.93
CA PRO A 4 -20.32 15.77 -59.76
C PRO A 4 -19.53 15.10 -58.64
N ALA A 5 -19.09 13.81 -58.75
CA ALA A 5 -18.45 13.12 -57.65
C ALA A 5 -16.97 13.49 -57.39
N ARG A 6 -16.25 14.00 -58.41
CA ARG A 6 -14.81 14.38 -58.26
C ARG A 6 -14.59 15.65 -57.44
N ASN A 7 -15.55 16.59 -57.46
CA ASN A 7 -15.38 17.86 -56.74
C ASN A 7 -15.62 17.76 -55.23
N LEU A 8 -16.37 16.76 -54.77
CA LEU A 8 -16.61 16.51 -53.34
C LEU A 8 -15.37 15.92 -52.63
N VAL A 9 -14.65 15.04 -53.34
CA VAL A 9 -13.43 14.41 -52.76
C VAL A 9 -12.28 15.40 -52.67
N GLN A 10 -12.17 16.34 -53.64
CA GLN A 10 -11.15 17.39 -53.58
C GLN A 10 -11.47 18.43 -52.51
N ALA A 11 -12.73 18.82 -52.33
CA ALA A 11 -13.15 19.75 -51.27
C ALA A 11 -12.95 19.16 -49.87
N PHE A 12 -13.09 17.83 -49.71
CA PHE A 12 -12.85 17.15 -48.41
C PHE A 12 -11.36 17.06 -48.09
N LYS A 13 -10.51 16.85 -49.12
CA LYS A 13 -9.06 16.76 -48.96
C LYS A 13 -8.41 18.11 -48.61
N THR A 14 -8.95 19.22 -49.13
CA THR A 14 -8.45 20.56 -48.83
C THR A 14 -8.84 21.04 -47.43
N ARG A 15 -9.98 20.57 -46.88
CA ARG A 15 -10.38 20.92 -45.49
C ARG A 15 -9.57 20.19 -44.43
N ILE A 16 -9.05 18.99 -44.73
CA ILE A 16 -8.22 18.24 -43.77
C ILE A 16 -6.81 18.83 -43.64
N CYS A 17 -6.29 19.46 -44.70
CA CYS A 17 -4.95 20.05 -44.68
C CYS A 17 -4.87 21.48 -44.15
N GLN A 18 -5.99 22.19 -43.98
CA GLN A 18 -6.01 23.58 -43.47
C GLN A 18 -6.37 23.71 -41.99
N GLY A 19 -6.64 22.59 -41.28
CA GLY A 19 -6.99 22.56 -39.84
C GLY A 19 -5.86 22.28 -38.87
N ALA A 20 -4.63 22.01 -39.35
CA ALA A 20 -3.50 21.73 -38.49
C ALA A 20 -2.62 22.98 -38.32
N GLY A 21 -3.11 23.98 -37.61
CA GLY A 21 -2.28 25.04 -37.07
C GLY A 21 -1.30 24.51 -36.02
N PRO A 22 -0.03 24.99 -35.99
CA PRO A 22 1.04 24.47 -35.09
C PRO A 22 0.87 24.94 -33.65
N SER A 23 -0.34 25.22 -33.17
CA SER A 23 -0.58 25.73 -31.81
C SER A 23 -1.20 24.71 -30.83
N LEU A 24 -1.30 23.42 -31.21
CA LEU A 24 -1.75 22.36 -30.33
C LEU A 24 -0.57 21.61 -29.68
N LEU A 25 0.65 22.20 -29.80
CA LEU A 25 1.81 21.77 -29.02
C LEU A 25 1.69 22.32 -27.61
N LEU A 26 1.20 21.42 -26.72
CA LEU A 26 1.59 21.39 -25.30
C LEU A 26 1.41 22.72 -24.53
N LYS A 27 0.19 23.14 -24.27
CA LYS A 27 -0.07 23.75 -22.99
C LYS A 27 0.08 22.63 -21.93
N ARG A 28 1.33 22.35 -21.55
CA ARG A 28 1.59 21.75 -20.24
C ARG A 28 0.91 22.67 -19.24
N PRO A 29 -0.01 22.20 -18.38
CA PRO A 29 -0.42 23.03 -17.27
C PRO A 29 0.86 23.31 -16.49
N VAL A 30 1.24 24.60 -16.42
CA VAL A 30 2.23 25.08 -15.48
C VAL A 30 1.70 24.63 -14.12
N ALA A 31 2.37 23.67 -13.53
CA ALA A 31 2.07 23.21 -12.19
C ALA A 31 2.13 24.45 -11.30
N GLY A 32 0.97 24.88 -10.82
CA GLY A 32 0.87 25.93 -9.82
C GLY A 32 1.75 25.51 -8.65
N ALA A 33 2.53 26.43 -8.15
CA ALA A 33 3.36 26.25 -6.98
C ALA A 33 2.50 25.68 -5.82
N GLY A 34 2.74 24.42 -5.43
CA GLY A 34 2.16 23.92 -4.20
C GLY A 34 2.09 22.41 -4.01
N GLU A 35 1.78 21.60 -5.00
CA GLU A 35 1.68 20.16 -4.78
C GLU A 35 2.67 19.38 -5.66
N ILE A 36 3.78 18.97 -5.07
CA ILE A 36 4.63 17.94 -5.68
C ILE A 36 3.86 16.62 -5.56
N LEU A 37 3.08 16.28 -6.59
CA LEU A 37 2.50 14.94 -6.73
C LEU A 37 3.65 13.96 -6.78
N MET A 38 3.76 13.13 -5.75
CA MET A 38 4.80 12.11 -5.67
C MET A 38 4.55 11.04 -6.75
N SER A 39 5.62 10.49 -7.31
CA SER A 39 5.47 9.42 -8.29
C SER A 39 4.78 8.21 -7.65
N VAL A 40 3.91 7.54 -8.40
CA VAL A 40 3.17 6.35 -7.93
C VAL A 40 4.08 5.30 -7.31
N GLN A 41 5.29 5.14 -7.87
CA GLN A 41 6.29 4.20 -7.36
C GLN A 41 6.73 4.55 -5.92
N MET A 42 6.95 5.82 -5.61
CA MET A 42 7.37 6.25 -4.27
C MET A 42 6.27 6.05 -3.23
N VAL A 43 5.00 6.20 -3.63
CA VAL A 43 3.84 5.98 -2.76
C VAL A 43 3.61 4.48 -2.50
N LEU A 44 3.80 3.64 -3.52
CA LEU A 44 3.58 2.20 -3.40
C LEU A 44 4.75 1.44 -2.76
N LEU A 45 5.96 1.98 -2.79
CA LEU A 45 7.14 1.28 -2.25
C LEU A 45 6.98 0.89 -0.77
N PRO A 46 6.51 1.76 0.15
CA PRO A 46 6.23 1.37 1.54
C PRO A 46 5.19 0.24 1.65
N VAL A 47 4.19 0.21 0.77
CA VAL A 47 3.18 -0.87 0.71
C VAL A 47 3.84 -2.20 0.35
N PHE A 48 4.67 -2.24 -0.70
CA PHE A 48 5.37 -3.45 -1.11
C PHE A 48 6.31 -3.97 -0.01
N VAL A 49 6.98 -3.08 0.71
CA VAL A 49 7.86 -3.44 1.82
C VAL A 49 7.06 -4.10 2.96
N LEU A 50 5.88 -3.57 3.31
CA LEU A 50 5.00 -4.18 4.32
C LEU A 50 4.40 -5.52 3.86
N VAL A 51 3.99 -5.61 2.60
CA VAL A 51 3.53 -6.88 2.01
C VAL A 51 4.65 -7.91 2.04
N GLY A 52 5.90 -7.49 1.74
CA GLY A 52 7.09 -8.35 1.88
C GLY A 52 7.30 -8.86 3.31
N LEU A 53 7.12 -7.99 4.32
CA LEU A 53 7.16 -8.39 5.73
C LEU A 53 6.08 -9.43 6.06
N ALA A 54 4.84 -9.24 5.57
CA ALA A 54 3.75 -10.18 5.79
C ALA A 54 4.05 -11.55 5.16
N PHE A 55 4.57 -11.60 3.94
CA PHE A 55 5.00 -12.86 3.31
C PHE A 55 6.17 -13.51 4.03
N PHE A 56 7.14 -12.73 4.48
CA PHE A 56 8.25 -13.26 5.29
C PHE A 56 7.74 -13.93 6.56
N LEU A 57 6.84 -13.27 7.31
CA LEU A 57 6.24 -13.82 8.53
C LEU A 57 5.37 -15.04 8.25
N LEU A 58 4.64 -15.06 7.11
CA LEU A 58 3.86 -16.21 6.67
C LEU A 58 4.76 -17.44 6.48
N LEU A 59 5.85 -17.29 5.73
CA LEU A 59 6.79 -18.37 5.47
C LEU A 59 7.48 -18.82 6.77
N TYR A 60 7.85 -17.89 7.63
CA TYR A 60 8.43 -18.18 8.92
C TYR A 60 7.47 -18.96 9.83
N MET A 61 6.20 -18.54 9.90
CA MET A 61 5.14 -19.26 10.60
C MET A 61 4.92 -20.68 10.03
N ALA A 62 4.84 -20.80 8.71
CA ALA A 62 4.61 -22.08 8.04
C ALA A 62 5.75 -23.06 8.32
N THR A 63 7.00 -22.61 8.26
CA THR A 63 8.17 -23.46 8.60
C THR A 63 8.20 -23.85 10.07
N ALA A 64 7.92 -22.93 10.99
CA ALA A 64 7.87 -23.21 12.42
C ALA A 64 6.77 -24.21 12.78
N ARG A 65 5.56 -24.06 12.20
CA ARG A 65 4.47 -25.02 12.37
C ARG A 65 4.81 -26.38 11.80
N GLY A 66 5.41 -26.42 10.61
CA GLY A 66 5.86 -27.68 9.98
C GLY A 66 6.89 -28.43 10.83
N GLN A 67 7.82 -27.71 11.48
CA GLN A 67 8.80 -28.28 12.39
C GLN A 67 8.13 -28.84 13.66
N ALA A 68 7.19 -28.12 14.29
CA ALA A 68 6.45 -28.57 15.46
C ALA A 68 5.66 -29.87 15.19
N VAL A 69 5.05 -29.98 14.01
CA VAL A 69 4.34 -31.21 13.60
C VAL A 69 5.34 -32.37 13.38
N LYS A 70 6.48 -32.12 12.73
CA LYS A 70 7.52 -33.14 12.53
C LYS A 70 8.11 -33.63 13.87
N ALA A 71 8.28 -32.71 14.82
CA ALA A 71 8.74 -33.02 16.18
C ALA A 71 7.66 -33.69 17.05
N ARG A 72 6.44 -33.90 16.53
CA ARG A 72 5.28 -34.43 17.26
C ARG A 72 4.87 -33.61 18.49
N GLU A 73 5.22 -32.32 18.52
CA GLU A 73 4.81 -31.40 19.57
C GLU A 73 3.34 -30.96 19.38
N THR A 74 2.81 -31.05 18.15
CA THR A 74 1.42 -30.77 17.80
C THR A 74 0.84 -31.91 16.97
N SER A 75 -0.33 -32.41 17.35
CA SER A 75 -1.00 -33.50 16.65
C SER A 75 -1.75 -33.01 15.42
N LEU A 76 -1.71 -33.75 14.32
CA LEU A 76 -2.53 -33.50 13.13
C LEU A 76 -4.03 -33.59 13.43
N LYS A 77 -4.45 -34.42 14.42
CA LYS A 77 -5.84 -34.51 14.85
C LYS A 77 -6.32 -33.22 15.51
N ASP A 78 -5.47 -32.60 16.34
CA ASP A 78 -5.79 -31.33 17.02
C ASP A 78 -5.87 -30.18 16.00
N ILE A 79 -5.05 -30.21 14.95
CA ILE A 79 -5.13 -29.26 13.83
C ILE A 79 -6.46 -29.43 13.09
N ALA A 80 -6.84 -30.66 12.77
CA ALA A 80 -8.06 -30.98 12.04
C ALA A 80 -9.32 -30.60 12.84
N SER A 81 -9.27 -30.68 14.19
CA SER A 81 -10.37 -30.26 15.08
C SER A 81 -10.47 -28.75 15.29
N GLY A 82 -9.52 -27.96 14.74
CA GLY A 82 -9.47 -26.51 14.91
C GLY A 82 -8.94 -26.04 16.28
N GLN A 83 -8.38 -26.96 17.09
CA GLN A 83 -7.84 -26.67 18.43
C GLN A 83 -6.35 -27.10 18.56
N PRO A 84 -5.45 -26.65 17.68
CA PRO A 84 -4.05 -27.04 17.75
C PRO A 84 -3.38 -26.40 18.97
N LYS A 85 -2.70 -27.22 19.76
CA LYS A 85 -1.81 -26.75 20.85
C LYS A 85 -0.42 -26.50 20.25
N TRP A 86 -0.17 -25.28 19.83
CA TRP A 86 1.16 -24.90 19.34
C TRP A 86 2.13 -24.63 20.50
N PRO A 87 3.41 -24.99 20.38
CA PRO A 87 4.45 -24.52 21.31
C PRO A 87 4.45 -23.00 21.39
N THR A 88 4.77 -22.45 22.56
CA THR A 88 4.68 -20.99 22.82
C THR A 88 5.37 -20.14 21.74
N LYS A 89 6.55 -20.55 21.28
CA LYS A 89 7.29 -19.83 20.24
C LYS A 89 6.56 -19.86 18.88
N VAL A 90 5.97 -21.00 18.54
CA VAL A 90 5.22 -21.16 17.28
C VAL A 90 3.93 -20.36 17.30
N ALA A 91 3.21 -20.36 18.43
CA ALA A 91 2.04 -19.51 18.65
C ALA A 91 2.40 -18.03 18.51
N GLN A 92 3.48 -17.59 19.17
CA GLN A 92 4.00 -16.23 19.11
C GLN A 92 4.29 -15.75 17.66
N ILE A 93 4.89 -16.60 16.83
CA ILE A 93 5.13 -16.28 15.41
C ILE A 93 3.79 -16.15 14.66
N GLY A 94 2.82 -17.03 14.94
CA GLY A 94 1.48 -16.96 14.38
C GLY A 94 0.76 -15.67 14.73
N ASP A 95 0.81 -15.24 15.98
CA ASP A 95 0.21 -14.00 16.46
C ASP A 95 0.87 -12.78 15.81
N CYS A 96 2.22 -12.81 15.66
CA CYS A 96 2.94 -11.76 14.95
C CYS A 96 2.49 -11.62 13.49
N PHE A 97 2.25 -12.73 12.81
CA PHE A 97 1.70 -12.74 11.45
C PHE A 97 0.27 -12.18 11.43
N SER A 98 -0.61 -12.60 12.35
CA SER A 98 -1.99 -12.10 12.42
C SER A 98 -2.07 -10.58 12.62
N ASN A 99 -1.16 -10.01 13.41
CA ASN A 99 -1.04 -8.56 13.62
C ASN A 99 -0.75 -7.76 12.34
N GLN A 100 -0.27 -8.40 11.25
CA GLN A 100 -0.10 -7.73 9.96
C GLN A 100 -1.42 -7.47 9.24
N PHE A 101 -2.52 -8.09 9.68
CA PHE A 101 -3.87 -7.92 9.12
C PHE A 101 -4.79 -7.09 10.01
N GLU A 102 -4.27 -6.45 11.04
CA GLU A 102 -5.00 -5.52 11.90
C GLU A 102 -4.76 -4.08 11.42
N ILE A 103 -3.87 -3.36 12.08
CA ILE A 103 -3.58 -1.95 11.78
C ILE A 103 -3.02 -1.71 10.36
N PRO A 104 -2.14 -2.55 9.80
CA PRO A 104 -1.66 -2.35 8.44
C PRO A 104 -2.75 -2.33 7.36
N VAL A 105 -3.90 -2.98 7.59
CA VAL A 105 -5.03 -2.91 6.66
C VAL A 105 -5.55 -1.48 6.50
N LEU A 106 -5.63 -0.71 7.59
CA LEU A 106 -6.04 0.70 7.54
C LEU A 106 -5.02 1.55 6.78
N PHE A 107 -3.73 1.21 6.84
CA PHE A 107 -2.70 1.85 6.04
C PHE A 107 -2.89 1.56 4.54
N TYR A 108 -3.13 0.29 4.17
CA TYR A 108 -3.37 -0.08 2.78
C TYR A 108 -4.61 0.63 2.20
N ILE A 109 -5.69 0.74 2.98
CA ILE A 109 -6.90 1.45 2.58
C ILE A 109 -6.59 2.94 2.37
N LEU A 110 -5.86 3.58 3.26
CA LEU A 110 -5.48 4.99 3.12
C LEU A 110 -4.72 5.23 1.82
N ILE A 111 -3.69 4.43 1.54
CA ILE A 111 -2.91 4.56 0.29
C ILE A 111 -3.77 4.27 -0.95
N ALA A 112 -4.64 3.25 -0.89
CA ALA A 112 -5.56 2.91 -1.98
C ALA A 112 -6.56 4.05 -2.29
N LEU A 113 -6.94 4.85 -1.29
CA LEU A 113 -7.79 6.03 -1.48
C LEU A 113 -6.98 7.26 -1.91
N ALA A 114 -5.80 7.49 -1.32
CA ALA A 114 -5.00 8.69 -1.59
C ALA A 114 -4.48 8.75 -3.03
N LEU A 115 -4.17 7.60 -3.64
CA LEU A 115 -3.66 7.53 -5.03
C LEU A 115 -4.67 8.04 -6.06
N PRO A 116 -5.90 7.47 -6.19
CA PRO A 116 -6.86 7.90 -7.21
C PRO A 116 -7.37 9.32 -6.96
N LEU A 117 -7.42 9.76 -5.70
CA LEU A 117 -7.82 11.11 -5.32
C LEU A 117 -6.71 12.15 -5.52
N LYS A 118 -5.50 11.72 -5.93
CA LYS A 118 -4.31 12.57 -6.12
C LYS A 118 -3.88 13.35 -4.89
N HIS A 119 -4.14 12.81 -3.70
CA HIS A 119 -3.75 13.38 -2.41
C HIS A 119 -2.54 12.67 -1.77
N ALA A 120 -1.80 11.86 -2.55
CA ALA A 120 -0.56 11.21 -2.12
C ALA A 120 0.62 12.18 -2.28
N ASP A 121 0.79 13.06 -1.32
CA ASP A 121 1.86 14.06 -1.25
C ASP A 121 3.09 13.56 -0.46
N LEU A 122 4.09 14.44 -0.32
CA LEU A 122 5.33 14.13 0.39
C LEU A 122 5.07 13.75 1.86
N PHE A 123 4.09 14.38 2.53
CA PHE A 123 3.77 14.06 3.92
C PHE A 123 3.29 12.61 4.05
N ILE A 124 2.36 12.18 3.19
CA ILE A 124 1.86 10.80 3.18
C ILE A 124 3.01 9.81 2.93
N VAL A 125 3.91 10.10 1.99
CA VAL A 125 5.06 9.22 1.70
C VAL A 125 6.02 9.12 2.88
N LEU A 126 6.38 10.24 3.51
CA LEU A 126 7.28 10.25 4.66
C LEU A 126 6.67 9.50 5.86
N MET A 127 5.41 9.77 6.18
CA MET A 127 4.69 9.09 7.26
C MET A 127 4.51 7.59 6.97
N SER A 128 4.34 7.20 5.71
CA SER A 128 4.32 5.79 5.30
C SER A 128 5.61 5.07 5.67
N TRP A 129 6.76 5.68 5.44
CA TRP A 129 8.05 5.10 5.85
C TRP A 129 8.22 5.04 7.36
N VAL A 130 7.79 6.07 8.09
CA VAL A 130 7.78 6.02 9.57
C VAL A 130 6.90 4.87 10.06
N PHE A 131 5.71 4.70 9.47
CA PHE A 131 4.82 3.58 9.78
C PHE A 131 5.49 2.23 9.50
N VAL A 132 6.12 2.05 8.33
CA VAL A 132 6.86 0.83 7.98
C VAL A 132 7.90 0.51 9.06
N VAL A 133 8.72 1.48 9.46
CA VAL A 133 9.75 1.28 10.50
C VAL A 133 9.11 0.80 11.80
N THR A 134 7.99 1.41 12.25
CA THR A 134 7.31 0.95 13.47
C THR A 134 6.83 -0.49 13.37
N ARG A 135 6.38 -0.94 12.18
CA ARG A 135 5.93 -2.31 11.95
C ARG A 135 7.08 -3.31 11.98
N PHE A 136 8.23 -2.96 11.39
CA PHE A 136 9.43 -3.80 11.46
C PHE A 136 9.96 -3.92 12.90
N VAL A 137 10.03 -2.82 13.65
CA VAL A 137 10.43 -2.83 15.06
C VAL A 137 9.47 -3.70 15.89
N HIS A 138 8.16 -3.49 15.72
CA HIS A 138 7.14 -4.29 16.42
C HIS A 138 7.27 -5.79 16.12
N ALA A 139 7.36 -6.16 14.84
CA ALA A 139 7.49 -7.55 14.41
C ALA A 139 8.82 -8.16 14.90
N GLY A 140 9.92 -7.41 14.82
CA GLY A 140 11.23 -7.84 15.31
C GLY A 140 11.23 -8.17 16.81
N ILE A 141 10.67 -7.27 17.64
CA ILE A 141 10.53 -7.51 19.09
C ILE A 141 9.62 -8.72 19.32
N PHE A 142 8.53 -8.82 18.58
CA PHE A 142 7.54 -9.88 18.74
C PHE A 142 8.15 -11.27 18.50
N VAL A 143 8.92 -11.45 17.42
CA VAL A 143 9.50 -12.77 17.09
C VAL A 143 10.79 -13.09 17.84
N THR A 144 11.44 -12.09 18.47
CA THR A 144 12.71 -12.30 19.22
C THR A 144 12.47 -12.36 20.73
N SER A 145 12.59 -11.24 21.42
CA SER A 145 12.51 -11.13 22.88
C SER A 145 11.09 -11.26 23.42
N ASN A 146 10.10 -10.88 22.62
CA ASN A 146 8.69 -10.80 23.01
C ASN A 146 8.44 -9.96 24.27
N ASP A 147 9.30 -8.94 24.52
CA ASP A 147 9.05 -8.00 25.61
C ASP A 147 7.76 -7.24 25.35
N VAL A 148 6.75 -7.50 26.21
CA VAL A 148 5.40 -6.94 26.04
C VAL A 148 5.40 -5.40 26.09
N ARG A 149 6.25 -4.78 26.92
CA ARG A 149 6.32 -3.33 27.05
C ARG A 149 6.84 -2.68 25.77
N LEU A 150 7.99 -3.14 25.29
CA LEU A 150 8.61 -2.62 24.06
C LEU A 150 7.74 -2.90 22.83
N ARG A 151 7.16 -4.10 22.74
CA ARG A 151 6.25 -4.48 21.68
C ARG A 151 5.01 -3.57 21.64
N SER A 152 4.38 -3.33 22.81
CA SER A 152 3.23 -2.44 22.92
C SER A 152 3.57 -1.00 22.56
N LEU A 153 4.74 -0.51 23.00
CA LEU A 153 5.20 0.84 22.64
C LEU A 153 5.36 1.01 21.12
N ALA A 154 6.01 0.06 20.46
CA ALA A 154 6.16 0.07 19.00
C ALA A 154 4.80 -0.03 18.28
N TRP A 155 3.86 -0.80 18.83
CA TRP A 155 2.50 -0.90 18.30
C TRP A 155 1.75 0.44 18.41
N PHE A 156 1.74 1.06 19.60
CA PHE A 156 1.12 2.36 19.81
C PHE A 156 1.74 3.47 18.97
N ALA A 157 3.07 3.48 18.81
CA ALA A 157 3.73 4.43 17.92
C ALA A 157 3.20 4.31 16.49
N GLY A 158 3.05 3.09 15.98
CA GLY A 158 2.44 2.87 14.66
C GLY A 158 0.98 3.33 14.58
N VAL A 159 0.18 3.09 15.63
CA VAL A 159 -1.21 3.58 15.70
C VAL A 159 -1.27 5.11 15.61
N LEU A 160 -0.42 5.81 16.37
CA LEU A 160 -0.38 7.27 16.37
C LEU A 160 0.03 7.84 15.01
N VAL A 161 1.03 7.25 14.37
CA VAL A 161 1.45 7.65 13.02
C VAL A 161 0.30 7.48 12.03
N LEU A 162 -0.36 6.32 12.05
CA LEU A 162 -1.47 6.05 11.14
C LEU A 162 -2.68 6.94 11.41
N LEU A 163 -2.98 7.22 12.69
CA LEU A 163 -4.04 8.16 13.07
C LEU A 163 -3.75 9.57 12.54
N ALA A 164 -2.50 10.05 12.69
CA ALA A 164 -2.10 11.33 12.13
C ALA A 164 -2.25 11.39 10.60
N MET A 165 -1.89 10.31 9.91
CA MET A 165 -2.09 10.20 8.45
C MET A 165 -3.57 10.26 8.07
N TRP A 166 -4.45 9.56 8.80
CA TRP A 166 -5.89 9.58 8.55
C TRP A 166 -6.51 10.95 8.83
N ILE A 167 -6.12 11.61 9.93
CA ILE A 167 -6.58 12.97 10.24
C ILE A 167 -6.14 13.93 9.13
N TYR A 168 -4.87 13.91 8.74
CA TYR A 168 -4.36 14.75 7.66
C TYR A 168 -5.12 14.53 6.35
N PHE A 169 -5.32 13.26 5.95
CA PHE A 169 -6.04 12.90 4.73
C PHE A 169 -7.50 13.34 4.78
N ALA A 170 -8.18 13.16 5.93
CA ALA A 170 -9.56 13.59 6.11
C ALA A 170 -9.70 15.13 6.03
N LEU A 171 -8.80 15.87 6.69
CA LEU A 171 -8.79 17.34 6.62
C LEU A 171 -8.57 17.82 5.19
N LYS A 172 -7.65 17.20 4.47
CA LYS A 172 -7.35 17.55 3.06
C LYS A 172 -8.56 17.35 2.14
N ILE A 173 -9.35 16.29 2.36
CA ILE A 173 -10.57 16.04 1.59
C ILE A 173 -11.73 16.95 2.01
N LEU A 174 -11.95 17.09 3.32
CA LEU A 174 -13.12 17.80 3.84
C LEU A 174 -13.00 19.32 3.74
N LEU A 175 -11.79 19.86 3.85
CA LEU A 175 -11.54 21.30 3.77
C LEU A 175 -11.13 21.76 2.38
N VAL A 176 -11.00 20.86 1.40
CA VAL A 176 -10.56 21.17 0.02
C VAL A 176 -9.26 22.00 0.03
N ILE A 177 -8.30 21.62 0.89
CA ILE A 177 -7.00 22.29 1.02
C ILE A 177 -6.00 21.66 0.05
#